data_e11889d0e6cbf0658af055dc6a53b973
#
_entry.id   e11889d0e6cbf0658af055dc6a53b973
#
_cell.length_a   1.000
_cell.length_b   1.000
_cell.length_c   1.000
_cell.angle_alpha   90.00
_cell.angle_beta   90.00
_cell.angle_gamma   90.00
#
_symmetry.space_group_name_H-M   'P 1'
#
loop_
_entity.id
_entity.type
_entity.pdbx_description
1 polymer ?
#
loop_
_entity_poly.entity_id
_entity_poly.type
_entity_poly.pdbx_seq_one_letter_code
_entity_poly.pdbx_strand_id
1 'polypeptide(L)'
;VSTTETAIASAEAHSAHNYHPLPVVVASAEGAWMTDVEGRRYLDLLAGYSALNFGHGNRRLIDAAKAQLDRVTLTSRAFFHDRFADFCTELAALCGMETVLPMNTGAEAVETAVKTARKWGYRVKGVPDGMAKIIVASDNFHGRTTTIVSFSTDPEARADFGPYTPGFEIVPYGDLTALREAMTENTVAVLIEPIQGEAGVLVPPAGYLPGVRELTRERNVLFIADEIQSGLGRTGKTFALDHEGVVPDMYVLGKALGGGVVPVSAVVSSADVLGVFRPGEHGSTFGGNPLACAVALEVIAMLRTGEYQARAAELGDHLHRELGLLTGGGAVEAVRGRGLWAGVDIAPALGTGREISERLMEQGVLVKDTHGSTIRIAPPLVISKEDLDWGLDRLRAVLKG
;
A
#
# COMPACT_ATOMS: atom_id res chain seq x y z
N VAL A 1 -24.45 -11.04 27.61
CA VAL A 1 -23.78 -10.93 26.30
C VAL A 1 -23.17 -9.53 26.21
N SER A 2 -21.88 -9.43 25.94
CA SER A 2 -21.19 -8.14 25.87
C SER A 2 -21.63 -7.36 24.62
N THR A 3 -21.38 -6.04 24.63
CA THR A 3 -21.64 -5.20 23.46
C THR A 3 -20.79 -5.65 22.26
N THR A 4 -19.57 -6.10 22.51
CA THR A 4 -18.68 -6.68 21.51
C THR A 4 -19.28 -7.93 20.87
N GLU A 5 -19.72 -8.91 21.67
CA GLU A 5 -20.32 -10.15 21.17
C GLU A 5 -21.59 -9.88 20.35
N THR A 6 -22.44 -8.97 20.80
CA THR A 6 -23.64 -8.57 20.07
C THR A 6 -23.32 -7.94 18.71
N ALA A 7 -22.33 -7.04 18.66
CA ALA A 7 -21.92 -6.37 17.44
C ALA A 7 -21.31 -7.36 16.44
N ILE A 8 -20.44 -8.27 16.91
CA ILE A 8 -19.84 -9.31 16.06
C ILE A 8 -20.90 -10.24 15.50
N ALA A 9 -21.80 -10.76 16.36
CA ALA A 9 -22.87 -11.67 15.92
C ALA A 9 -23.77 -11.01 14.87
N SER A 10 -24.09 -9.72 15.02
CA SER A 10 -24.88 -8.99 14.04
C SER A 10 -24.13 -8.79 12.73
N ALA A 11 -22.83 -8.48 12.78
CA ALA A 11 -22.00 -8.34 11.58
C ALA A 11 -21.89 -9.68 10.82
N GLU A 12 -21.60 -10.77 11.52
CA GLU A 12 -21.52 -12.12 10.94
C GLU A 12 -22.85 -12.57 10.29
N ALA A 13 -23.98 -12.16 10.85
CA ALA A 13 -25.29 -12.51 10.30
C ALA A 13 -25.65 -11.75 9.00
N HIS A 14 -25.02 -10.60 8.73
CA HIS A 14 -25.46 -9.67 7.66
C HIS A 14 -24.35 -9.24 6.69
N SER A 15 -23.11 -9.70 6.88
CA SER A 15 -22.01 -9.42 5.97
C SER A 15 -21.44 -10.68 5.32
N ALA A 16 -20.79 -10.53 4.18
CA ALA A 16 -20.06 -11.63 3.57
C ALA A 16 -18.80 -11.98 4.39
N HIS A 17 -18.51 -13.28 4.51
CA HIS A 17 -17.38 -13.78 5.29
C HIS A 17 -16.07 -13.78 4.48
N ASN A 18 -15.74 -12.66 3.86
CA ASN A 18 -14.52 -12.48 3.06
C ASN A 18 -13.30 -12.07 3.87
N TYR A 19 -13.45 -11.80 5.15
CA TYR A 19 -12.39 -11.55 6.12
C TYR A 19 -12.58 -12.37 7.37
N HIS A 20 -11.47 -12.61 8.09
CA HIS A 20 -11.47 -13.16 9.44
C HIS A 20 -10.82 -12.14 10.40
N PRO A 21 -11.58 -11.13 10.86
CA PRO A 21 -11.05 -10.09 11.73
C PRO A 21 -10.67 -10.60 13.12
N LEU A 22 -9.82 -9.86 13.83
CA LEU A 22 -9.67 -10.04 15.28
C LEU A 22 -10.97 -9.58 15.98
N PRO A 23 -11.38 -10.20 17.08
CA PRO A 23 -12.66 -9.90 17.75
C PRO A 23 -12.61 -8.60 18.56
N VAL A 24 -12.31 -7.48 17.90
CA VAL A 24 -12.26 -6.14 18.48
C VAL A 24 -13.25 -5.26 17.72
N VAL A 25 -14.17 -4.62 18.44
CA VAL A 25 -15.14 -3.68 17.86
C VAL A 25 -14.70 -2.26 18.20
N VAL A 26 -13.97 -1.62 17.29
CA VAL A 26 -13.41 -0.30 17.50
C VAL A 26 -14.51 0.77 17.47
N ALA A 27 -14.54 1.64 18.48
CA ALA A 27 -15.51 2.73 18.60
C ALA A 27 -14.87 4.10 18.34
N SER A 28 -13.61 4.29 18.74
CA SER A 28 -12.87 5.54 18.54
C SER A 28 -11.38 5.29 18.39
N ALA A 29 -10.66 6.27 17.84
CA ALA A 29 -9.22 6.16 17.71
C ALA A 29 -8.58 7.56 17.64
N GLU A 30 -7.34 7.67 18.17
CA GLU A 30 -6.54 8.88 18.15
C GLU A 30 -5.04 8.54 18.11
N GLY A 31 -4.29 9.19 17.22
CA GLY A 31 -2.86 8.93 17.05
C GLY A 31 -2.60 7.48 16.63
N ALA A 32 -1.92 6.73 17.49
CA ALA A 32 -1.63 5.31 17.31
C ALA A 32 -2.52 4.39 18.17
N TRP A 33 -3.54 4.94 18.83
CA TRP A 33 -4.39 4.19 19.75
C TRP A 33 -5.82 4.08 19.28
N MET A 34 -6.40 2.90 19.45
CA MET A 34 -7.81 2.59 19.24
C MET A 34 -8.48 2.27 20.57
N THR A 35 -9.77 2.58 20.67
CA THR A 35 -10.60 2.22 21.84
C THR A 35 -11.82 1.45 21.33
N ASP A 36 -12.09 0.31 21.94
CA ASP A 36 -13.25 -0.51 21.58
C ASP A 36 -14.56 -0.04 22.25
N VAL A 37 -15.66 -0.70 21.92
CA VAL A 37 -17.01 -0.38 22.44
C VAL A 37 -17.16 -0.63 23.96
N GLU A 38 -16.20 -1.31 24.57
CA GLU A 38 -16.15 -1.58 26.02
C GLU A 38 -15.15 -0.67 26.76
N GLY A 39 -14.50 0.25 26.01
CA GLY A 39 -13.55 1.22 26.54
C GLY A 39 -12.12 0.71 26.70
N ARG A 40 -11.82 -0.50 26.22
CA ARG A 40 -10.46 -1.04 26.24
C ARG A 40 -9.63 -0.41 25.13
N ARG A 41 -8.38 -0.04 25.46
CA ARG A 41 -7.46 0.58 24.53
C ARG A 41 -6.49 -0.42 23.94
N TYR A 42 -6.16 -0.19 22.67
CA TYR A 42 -5.22 -0.99 21.89
C TYR A 42 -4.25 -0.09 21.14
N LEU A 43 -2.98 -0.45 21.14
CA LEU A 43 -1.98 0.16 20.26
C LEU A 43 -2.11 -0.41 18.86
N ASP A 44 -2.31 0.45 17.88
CA ASP A 44 -2.43 0.09 16.47
C ASP A 44 -1.04 -0.03 15.82
N LEU A 45 -0.61 -1.24 15.56
CA LEU A 45 0.62 -1.53 14.81
C LEU A 45 0.34 -2.05 13.39
N LEU A 46 -0.87 -1.78 12.87
CA LEU A 46 -1.26 -2.10 11.49
C LEU A 46 -1.48 -0.84 10.64
N ALA A 47 -2.02 0.23 11.24
CA ALA A 47 -2.32 1.51 10.58
C ALA A 47 -3.14 1.35 9.28
N GLY A 48 -4.14 0.45 9.30
CA GLY A 48 -4.97 0.20 8.12
C GLY A 48 -4.16 -0.20 6.88
N TYR A 49 -3.14 -1.04 7.04
CA TYR A 49 -2.20 -1.42 5.98
C TYR A 49 -1.47 -0.22 5.35
N SER A 50 -1.00 0.70 6.19
CA SER A 50 -0.35 1.97 5.82
C SER A 50 -1.29 3.03 5.22
N ALA A 51 -2.59 2.92 5.41
CA ALA A 51 -3.53 4.00 5.07
C ALA A 51 -3.50 5.13 6.11
N LEU A 52 -3.18 4.81 7.35
CA LEU A 52 -3.17 5.71 8.51
C LEU A 52 -1.76 6.17 8.88
N ASN A 53 -0.92 6.47 7.90
CA ASN A 53 0.43 6.97 8.14
C ASN A 53 0.45 8.21 9.06
N PHE A 54 -0.55 9.08 8.94
CA PHE A 54 -0.65 10.34 9.69
C PHE A 54 -1.44 10.20 11.01
N GLY A 55 -1.75 8.98 11.42
CA GLY A 55 -2.47 8.66 12.64
C GLY A 55 -3.99 8.78 12.53
N HIS A 56 -4.66 8.19 13.51
CA HIS A 56 -6.09 8.34 13.68
C HIS A 56 -6.44 9.74 14.17
N GLY A 57 -7.56 10.28 13.72
CA GLY A 57 -8.06 11.54 14.23
C GLY A 57 -7.21 12.77 13.88
N ASN A 58 -6.37 12.69 12.84
CA ASN A 58 -5.50 13.80 12.45
C ASN A 58 -6.32 15.05 12.14
N ARG A 59 -6.11 16.11 12.95
CA ARG A 59 -6.94 17.32 12.89
C ARG A 59 -6.84 18.05 11.57
N ARG A 60 -5.64 18.14 10.98
CA ARG A 60 -5.46 18.81 9.68
C ARG A 60 -6.31 18.15 8.59
N LEU A 61 -6.28 16.80 8.52
CA LEU A 61 -7.01 16.02 7.53
C LEU A 61 -8.53 16.11 7.76
N ILE A 62 -8.97 15.98 9.02
CA ILE A 62 -10.38 16.04 9.37
C ILE A 62 -10.95 17.44 9.12
N ASP A 63 -10.22 18.49 9.48
CA ASP A 63 -10.68 19.87 9.28
C ASP A 63 -10.75 20.24 7.80
N ALA A 64 -9.79 19.77 6.98
CA ALA A 64 -9.86 19.91 5.51
C ALA A 64 -11.08 19.20 4.92
N ALA A 65 -11.37 17.97 5.40
CA ALA A 65 -12.55 17.23 4.98
C ALA A 65 -13.84 17.95 5.36
N LYS A 66 -13.97 18.39 6.61
CA LYS A 66 -15.16 19.14 7.09
C LYS A 66 -15.38 20.42 6.29
N ALA A 67 -14.33 21.22 6.08
CA ALA A 67 -14.41 22.43 5.30
C ALA A 67 -14.87 22.17 3.85
N GLN A 68 -14.45 21.07 3.25
CA GLN A 68 -14.86 20.72 1.90
C GLN A 68 -16.27 20.11 1.84
N LEU A 69 -16.69 19.38 2.88
CA LEU A 69 -18.07 18.87 3.00
C LEU A 69 -19.12 19.99 3.02
N ASP A 70 -18.78 21.13 3.61
CA ASP A 70 -19.65 22.32 3.66
C ASP A 70 -19.73 23.08 2.32
N ARG A 71 -18.97 22.69 1.30
CA ARG A 71 -18.91 23.36 -0.01
C ARG A 71 -19.47 22.48 -1.12
N VAL A 72 -18.63 21.64 -1.71
CA VAL A 72 -18.98 20.72 -2.78
C VAL A 72 -18.18 19.43 -2.63
N THR A 73 -18.85 18.29 -2.71
CA THR A 73 -18.25 16.98 -2.51
C THR A 73 -18.03 16.22 -3.80
N LEU A 74 -18.86 16.46 -4.82
CA LEU A 74 -18.80 15.76 -6.10
C LEU A 74 -19.27 16.65 -7.24
N THR A 75 -18.48 16.67 -8.32
CA THR A 75 -18.86 17.30 -9.60
C THR A 75 -18.77 16.28 -10.75
N SER A 76 -18.27 15.05 -10.48
CA SER A 76 -17.69 14.16 -11.47
C SER A 76 -16.59 14.84 -12.31
N ARG A 77 -16.21 14.27 -13.43
CA ARG A 77 -15.31 14.91 -14.40
C ARG A 77 -16.07 15.64 -15.54
N ALA A 78 -17.39 15.75 -15.38
CA ALA A 78 -18.20 16.56 -16.29
C ALA A 78 -17.95 18.06 -16.13
N PHE A 79 -17.52 18.48 -14.94
CA PHE A 79 -17.19 19.85 -14.60
C PHE A 79 -15.82 19.94 -13.93
N PHE A 80 -15.20 21.10 -14.01
CA PHE A 80 -14.04 21.42 -13.19
C PHE A 80 -14.49 21.83 -11.77
N HIS A 81 -13.58 21.69 -10.81
CA HIS A 81 -13.73 22.25 -9.46
C HIS A 81 -12.39 22.84 -8.98
N ASP A 82 -12.45 23.69 -7.99
CA ASP A 82 -11.33 24.51 -7.54
C ASP A 82 -10.21 23.77 -6.80
N ARG A 83 -10.38 22.47 -6.46
CA ARG A 83 -9.34 21.66 -5.82
C ARG A 83 -8.58 20.75 -6.78
N PHE A 84 -9.11 20.53 -7.97
CA PHE A 84 -8.56 19.54 -8.89
C PHE A 84 -7.20 19.92 -9.46
N ALA A 85 -7.08 21.16 -9.93
CA ALA A 85 -5.83 21.63 -10.53
C ALA A 85 -4.68 21.63 -9.51
N ASP A 86 -4.94 22.15 -8.30
CA ASP A 86 -3.94 22.16 -7.23
C ASP A 86 -3.53 20.74 -6.85
N PHE A 87 -4.50 19.82 -6.68
CA PHE A 87 -4.20 18.43 -6.38
C PHE A 87 -3.30 17.79 -7.45
N CYS A 88 -3.64 17.92 -8.73
CA CYS A 88 -2.84 17.37 -9.81
C CYS A 88 -1.43 17.98 -9.86
N THR A 89 -1.33 19.31 -9.72
CA THR A 89 -0.05 20.02 -9.73
C THR A 89 0.85 19.59 -8.57
N GLU A 90 0.28 19.58 -7.37
CA GLU A 90 1.04 19.26 -6.16
C GLU A 90 1.48 17.79 -6.09
N LEU A 91 0.60 16.87 -6.53
CA LEU A 91 0.93 15.44 -6.57
C LEU A 91 1.97 15.15 -7.66
N ALA A 92 1.82 15.72 -8.85
CA ALA A 92 2.82 15.60 -9.91
C ALA A 92 4.19 16.10 -9.44
N ALA A 93 4.23 17.27 -8.79
CA ALA A 93 5.47 17.84 -8.25
C ALA A 93 6.08 16.96 -7.15
N LEU A 94 5.28 16.36 -6.26
CA LEU A 94 5.77 15.43 -5.24
C LEU A 94 6.46 14.21 -5.87
N CYS A 95 5.92 13.72 -6.98
CA CYS A 95 6.46 12.57 -7.71
C CYS A 95 7.60 12.94 -8.68
N GLY A 96 7.87 14.23 -8.90
CA GLY A 96 8.79 14.67 -9.97
C GLY A 96 8.27 14.30 -11.37
N MET A 97 6.96 14.30 -11.57
CA MET A 97 6.24 13.93 -12.78
C MET A 97 5.39 15.11 -13.31
N GLU A 98 4.65 14.90 -14.40
CA GLU A 98 3.92 15.96 -15.09
C GLU A 98 2.40 15.84 -15.00
N THR A 99 1.88 14.60 -14.94
CA THR A 99 0.45 14.34 -15.17
C THR A 99 -0.09 13.35 -14.15
N VAL A 100 -1.33 13.61 -13.70
CA VAL A 100 -2.04 12.79 -12.69
C VAL A 100 -3.37 12.32 -13.25
N LEU A 101 -3.68 11.03 -13.10
CA LEU A 101 -5.00 10.46 -13.32
C LEU A 101 -5.52 9.92 -11.99
N PRO A 102 -6.43 10.64 -11.30
CA PRO A 102 -6.94 10.21 -10.00
C PRO A 102 -8.06 9.18 -10.13
N MET A 103 -8.05 8.24 -9.19
CA MET A 103 -9.07 7.21 -9.00
C MET A 103 -9.45 7.17 -7.52
N ASN A 104 -10.17 6.13 -7.07
CA ASN A 104 -10.62 6.01 -5.69
C ASN A 104 -9.83 4.96 -4.91
N THR A 105 -9.81 3.72 -5.38
CA THR A 105 -9.12 2.60 -4.74
C THR A 105 -7.78 2.30 -5.40
N GLY A 106 -6.90 1.62 -4.66
CA GLY A 106 -5.63 1.15 -5.22
C GLY A 106 -5.83 0.22 -6.42
N ALA A 107 -6.84 -0.66 -6.35
CA ALA A 107 -7.16 -1.57 -7.45
C ALA A 107 -7.55 -0.82 -8.73
N GLU A 108 -8.35 0.26 -8.62
CA GLU A 108 -8.68 1.10 -9.77
C GLU A 108 -7.44 1.80 -10.35
N ALA A 109 -6.53 2.26 -9.50
CA ALA A 109 -5.28 2.87 -9.96
C ALA A 109 -4.38 1.84 -10.68
N VAL A 110 -4.29 0.61 -10.18
CA VAL A 110 -3.58 -0.49 -10.86
C VAL A 110 -4.23 -0.81 -12.20
N GLU A 111 -5.54 -0.94 -12.27
CA GLU A 111 -6.28 -1.16 -13.53
C GLU A 111 -6.02 -0.01 -14.52
N THR A 112 -5.98 1.22 -14.04
CA THR A 112 -5.64 2.41 -14.83
C THR A 112 -4.22 2.31 -15.38
N ALA A 113 -3.24 1.92 -14.56
CA ALA A 113 -1.85 1.74 -14.98
C ALA A 113 -1.70 0.63 -16.03
N VAL A 114 -2.41 -0.50 -15.85
CA VAL A 114 -2.44 -1.60 -16.83
C VAL A 114 -3.02 -1.13 -18.16
N LYS A 115 -4.15 -0.41 -18.15
CA LYS A 115 -4.76 0.15 -19.36
C LYS A 115 -3.84 1.17 -20.03
N THR A 116 -3.18 2.04 -19.25
CA THR A 116 -2.20 3.00 -19.76
C THR A 116 -1.07 2.29 -20.49
N ALA A 117 -0.46 1.28 -19.85
CA ALA A 117 0.66 0.54 -20.41
C ALA A 117 0.29 -0.19 -21.70
N ARG A 118 -0.89 -0.84 -21.75
CA ARG A 118 -1.38 -1.49 -22.96
C ARG A 118 -1.58 -0.48 -24.09
N LYS A 119 -2.26 0.63 -23.81
CA LYS A 119 -2.53 1.66 -24.82
C LYS A 119 -1.25 2.32 -25.31
N TRP A 120 -0.31 2.64 -24.41
CA TRP A 120 1.02 3.13 -24.76
C TRP A 120 1.77 2.12 -25.65
N GLY A 121 1.71 0.84 -25.30
CA GLY A 121 2.30 -0.23 -26.09
C GLY A 121 1.79 -0.27 -27.53
N TYR A 122 0.49 -0.14 -27.71
CA TYR A 122 -0.11 -0.16 -29.06
C TYR A 122 0.11 1.13 -29.84
N ARG A 123 0.02 2.30 -29.19
CA ARG A 123 0.02 3.60 -29.87
C ARG A 123 1.38 4.25 -29.99
N VAL A 124 2.30 3.96 -29.07
CA VAL A 124 3.64 4.58 -29.01
C VAL A 124 4.73 3.58 -29.33
N LYS A 125 4.75 2.42 -28.66
CA LYS A 125 5.76 1.38 -28.90
C LYS A 125 5.54 0.62 -30.21
N GLY A 126 4.30 0.49 -30.69
CA GLY A 126 3.95 -0.20 -31.92
C GLY A 126 3.78 -1.71 -31.78
N VAL A 127 3.44 -2.19 -30.60
CA VAL A 127 3.11 -3.60 -30.35
C VAL A 127 1.85 -3.97 -31.17
N PRO A 128 1.80 -5.13 -31.83
CA PRO A 128 0.60 -5.59 -32.54
C PRO A 128 -0.61 -5.70 -31.61
N ASP A 129 -1.80 -5.37 -32.14
CA ASP A 129 -3.04 -5.39 -31.38
C ASP A 129 -3.26 -6.75 -30.67
N GLY A 130 -3.62 -6.70 -29.40
CA GLY A 130 -3.85 -7.88 -28.57
C GLY A 130 -2.59 -8.58 -28.04
N MET A 131 -1.39 -8.13 -28.42
CA MET A 131 -0.13 -8.80 -28.08
C MET A 131 0.61 -8.16 -26.90
N ALA A 132 0.12 -7.05 -26.33
CA ALA A 132 0.77 -6.39 -25.23
C ALA A 132 0.91 -7.31 -24.01
N LYS A 133 2.14 -7.41 -23.51
CA LYS A 133 2.50 -8.22 -22.33
C LYS A 133 3.00 -7.34 -21.20
N ILE A 134 2.53 -7.60 -19.99
CA ILE A 134 2.98 -6.96 -18.75
C ILE A 134 3.62 -8.04 -17.89
N ILE A 135 4.82 -7.79 -17.38
CA ILE A 135 5.51 -8.69 -16.45
C ILE A 135 5.26 -8.23 -15.03
N VAL A 136 4.94 -9.16 -14.16
CA VAL A 136 4.74 -8.97 -12.72
C VAL A 136 5.64 -9.91 -11.93
N ALA A 137 5.88 -9.62 -10.65
CA ALA A 137 6.64 -10.51 -9.79
C ALA A 137 5.73 -11.56 -9.11
N SER A 138 6.31 -12.70 -8.73
CA SER A 138 5.65 -13.64 -7.80
C SER A 138 5.38 -12.97 -6.45
N ASP A 139 4.43 -13.49 -5.71
CA ASP A 139 4.02 -13.01 -4.39
C ASP A 139 3.51 -11.56 -4.36
N ASN A 140 3.10 -11.05 -5.52
CA ASN A 140 2.57 -9.71 -5.66
C ASN A 140 1.18 -9.56 -5.03
N PHE A 141 0.89 -8.33 -4.63
CA PHE A 141 -0.46 -7.90 -4.28
C PHE A 141 -0.75 -6.52 -4.87
N HIS A 142 -1.61 -6.47 -5.88
CA HIS A 142 -1.99 -5.22 -6.56
C HIS A 142 -3.50 -4.91 -6.47
N GLY A 143 -4.24 -5.73 -5.73
CA GLY A 143 -5.69 -5.63 -5.56
C GLY A 143 -6.40 -6.96 -5.83
N ARG A 144 -7.72 -6.91 -5.97
CA ARG A 144 -8.57 -8.12 -6.07
C ARG A 144 -9.59 -8.06 -7.22
N THR A 145 -9.35 -7.26 -8.26
CA THR A 145 -10.18 -7.29 -9.47
C THR A 145 -9.94 -8.58 -10.26
N THR A 146 -10.85 -8.94 -11.14
CA THR A 146 -10.71 -10.12 -12.01
C THR A 146 -9.47 -10.07 -12.90
N THR A 147 -9.05 -8.89 -13.34
CA THR A 147 -7.78 -8.70 -14.05
C THR A 147 -6.58 -8.92 -13.11
N ILE A 148 -6.59 -8.30 -11.95
CA ILE A 148 -5.46 -8.35 -11.00
C ILE A 148 -5.24 -9.76 -10.46
N VAL A 149 -6.30 -10.51 -10.11
CA VAL A 149 -6.15 -11.88 -9.64
C VAL A 149 -5.65 -12.82 -10.74
N SER A 150 -5.75 -12.43 -12.00
CA SER A 150 -5.22 -13.22 -13.12
C SER A 150 -3.71 -13.41 -13.06
N PHE A 151 -3.00 -12.49 -12.43
CA PHE A 151 -1.55 -12.57 -12.23
C PHE A 151 -1.13 -12.69 -10.75
N SER A 152 -2.05 -13.07 -9.87
CA SER A 152 -1.71 -13.44 -8.50
C SER A 152 -1.10 -14.85 -8.44
N THR A 153 -0.12 -15.04 -7.55
CA THR A 153 0.41 -16.36 -7.20
C THR A 153 -0.22 -16.91 -5.92
N ASP A 154 -1.07 -16.13 -5.25
CA ASP A 154 -1.82 -16.57 -4.08
C ASP A 154 -3.03 -17.40 -4.50
N PRO A 155 -3.07 -18.73 -4.17
CA PRO A 155 -4.19 -19.59 -4.54
C PRO A 155 -5.53 -19.12 -3.96
N GLU A 156 -5.55 -18.56 -2.76
CA GLU A 156 -6.77 -18.08 -2.11
C GLU A 156 -7.37 -16.87 -2.83
N ALA A 157 -6.50 -15.99 -3.37
CA ALA A 157 -6.94 -14.84 -4.12
C ALA A 157 -7.38 -15.16 -5.55
N ARG A 158 -6.90 -16.29 -6.11
CA ARG A 158 -7.05 -16.61 -7.53
C ARG A 158 -8.05 -17.72 -7.83
N ALA A 159 -8.13 -18.75 -6.98
CA ALA A 159 -8.94 -19.93 -7.25
C ALA A 159 -10.43 -19.58 -7.47
N ASP A 160 -11.05 -20.23 -8.46
CA ASP A 160 -12.47 -20.11 -8.81
C ASP A 160 -12.94 -18.74 -9.33
N PHE A 161 -12.01 -17.81 -9.63
CA PHE A 161 -12.31 -16.48 -10.18
C PHE A 161 -11.99 -16.33 -11.69
N GLY A 162 -11.70 -17.44 -12.39
CA GLY A 162 -11.54 -17.42 -13.83
C GLY A 162 -12.86 -17.21 -14.60
N PRO A 163 -12.80 -16.95 -15.93
CA PRO A 163 -11.63 -17.00 -16.81
C PRO A 163 -10.66 -15.84 -16.55
N TYR A 164 -9.37 -16.12 -16.66
CA TYR A 164 -8.32 -15.14 -16.34
C TYR A 164 -8.00 -14.24 -17.52
N THR A 165 -7.74 -12.96 -17.21
CA THR A 165 -7.32 -11.97 -18.20
C THR A 165 -5.92 -12.32 -18.72
N PRO A 166 -5.72 -12.44 -20.06
CA PRO A 166 -4.44 -12.75 -20.65
C PRO A 166 -3.49 -11.54 -20.71
N GLY A 167 -2.24 -11.80 -21.12
CA GLY A 167 -1.25 -10.76 -21.36
C GLY A 167 -0.38 -10.42 -20.15
N PHE A 168 -0.33 -11.31 -19.17
CA PHE A 168 0.55 -11.18 -18.00
C PHE A 168 1.52 -12.35 -17.92
N GLU A 169 2.76 -12.06 -17.50
CA GLU A 169 3.78 -13.06 -17.23
C GLU A 169 4.35 -12.83 -15.83
N ILE A 170 4.51 -13.91 -15.06
CA ILE A 170 4.96 -13.86 -13.68
C ILE A 170 6.41 -14.34 -13.63
N VAL A 171 7.30 -13.56 -13.02
CA VAL A 171 8.71 -13.92 -12.79
C VAL A 171 9.00 -13.89 -11.28
N PRO A 172 10.03 -14.61 -10.81
CA PRO A 172 10.43 -14.53 -9.41
C PRO A 172 10.78 -13.10 -8.98
N TYR A 173 10.30 -12.68 -7.81
CA TYR A 173 10.64 -11.39 -7.23
C TYR A 173 12.13 -11.32 -6.87
N GLY A 174 12.81 -10.26 -7.26
CA GLY A 174 14.23 -10.08 -6.99
C GLY A 174 15.19 -10.73 -8.01
N ASP A 175 14.67 -11.39 -9.04
CA ASP A 175 15.46 -12.10 -10.07
C ASP A 175 15.51 -11.29 -11.39
N LEU A 176 16.61 -10.55 -11.60
CA LEU A 176 16.84 -9.78 -12.82
C LEU A 176 17.08 -10.67 -14.05
N THR A 177 17.64 -11.85 -13.87
CA THR A 177 17.89 -12.80 -14.96
C THR A 177 16.57 -13.31 -15.52
N ALA A 178 15.70 -13.79 -14.64
CA ALA A 178 14.36 -14.22 -15.03
C ALA A 178 13.56 -13.09 -15.68
N LEU A 179 13.65 -11.86 -15.14
CA LEU A 179 13.00 -10.69 -15.72
C LEU A 179 13.51 -10.41 -17.14
N ARG A 180 14.83 -10.45 -17.35
CA ARG A 180 15.45 -10.22 -18.66
C ARG A 180 15.01 -11.27 -19.69
N GLU A 181 14.97 -12.53 -19.28
CA GLU A 181 14.58 -13.66 -20.14
C GLU A 181 13.09 -13.61 -20.51
N ALA A 182 12.24 -13.14 -19.62
CA ALA A 182 10.80 -12.98 -19.88
C ALA A 182 10.45 -11.83 -20.82
N MET A 183 11.33 -10.82 -20.94
CA MET A 183 11.10 -9.66 -21.81
C MET A 183 11.18 -10.01 -23.29
N THR A 184 10.14 -9.63 -24.03
CA THR A 184 10.05 -9.73 -25.49
C THR A 184 9.78 -8.35 -26.10
N GLU A 185 9.76 -8.27 -27.42
CA GLU A 185 9.38 -7.05 -28.16
C GLU A 185 7.93 -6.60 -27.84
N ASN A 186 7.07 -7.53 -27.42
CA ASN A 186 5.68 -7.26 -27.04
C ASN A 186 5.52 -6.85 -25.56
N THR A 187 6.57 -6.86 -24.79
CA THR A 187 6.53 -6.41 -23.38
C THR A 187 6.35 -4.90 -23.32
N VAL A 188 5.28 -4.44 -22.71
CA VAL A 188 4.95 -3.01 -22.60
C VAL A 188 5.27 -2.42 -21.24
N ALA A 189 5.23 -3.23 -20.18
CA ALA A 189 5.51 -2.78 -18.83
C ALA A 189 6.01 -3.90 -17.92
N VAL A 190 6.70 -3.49 -16.86
CA VAL A 190 6.98 -4.27 -15.65
C VAL A 190 6.28 -3.57 -14.50
N LEU A 191 5.41 -4.28 -13.78
CA LEU A 191 4.67 -3.78 -12.62
C LEU A 191 5.21 -4.45 -11.35
N ILE A 192 5.80 -3.67 -10.45
CA ILE A 192 6.49 -4.16 -9.25
C ILE A 192 6.12 -3.31 -8.04
N GLU A 193 5.93 -3.97 -6.90
CA GLU A 193 5.98 -3.34 -5.58
C GLU A 193 7.47 -3.20 -5.18
N PRO A 194 7.98 -2.01 -4.86
CA PRO A 194 9.37 -1.86 -4.39
C PRO A 194 9.68 -2.63 -3.11
N ILE A 195 8.68 -2.82 -2.26
CA ILE A 195 8.66 -3.73 -1.11
C ILE A 195 7.31 -4.43 -1.14
N GLN A 196 7.30 -5.76 -1.15
CA GLN A 196 6.06 -6.52 -1.18
C GLN A 196 5.46 -6.63 0.22
N GLY A 197 4.36 -5.90 0.46
CA GLY A 197 3.74 -5.80 1.78
C GLY A 197 3.00 -7.06 2.19
N GLU A 198 2.07 -7.52 1.37
CA GLU A 198 1.21 -8.67 1.67
C GLU A 198 2.00 -9.99 1.72
N ALA A 199 3.08 -10.10 0.98
CA ALA A 199 3.99 -11.25 1.02
C ALA A 199 4.81 -11.36 2.32
N GLY A 200 4.72 -10.39 3.22
CA GLY A 200 5.43 -10.39 4.50
C GLY A 200 6.53 -9.33 4.59
N VAL A 201 6.35 -8.19 3.96
CA VAL A 201 7.30 -7.06 3.92
C VAL A 201 8.63 -7.50 3.30
N LEU A 202 8.56 -8.09 2.12
CA LEU A 202 9.74 -8.57 1.38
C LEU A 202 10.47 -7.39 0.75
N VAL A 203 11.71 -7.19 1.18
CA VAL A 203 12.64 -6.21 0.60
C VAL A 203 13.49 -6.94 -0.45
N PRO A 204 13.56 -6.43 -1.69
CA PRO A 204 14.32 -7.10 -2.73
C PRO A 204 15.84 -6.99 -2.48
N PRO A 205 16.65 -7.85 -3.11
CA PRO A 205 18.12 -7.72 -3.05
C PRO A 205 18.58 -6.33 -3.49
N ALA A 206 19.66 -5.85 -2.89
CA ALA A 206 20.28 -4.58 -3.28
C ALA A 206 20.62 -4.58 -4.78
N GLY A 207 20.34 -3.47 -5.45
CA GLY A 207 20.56 -3.33 -6.89
C GLY A 207 19.46 -3.91 -7.79
N TYR A 208 18.47 -4.61 -7.22
CA TYR A 208 17.36 -5.15 -8.02
C TYR A 208 16.53 -4.04 -8.68
N LEU A 209 16.08 -3.07 -7.92
CA LEU A 209 15.24 -1.97 -8.45
C LEU A 209 16.00 -1.10 -9.47
N PRO A 210 17.27 -0.69 -9.24
CA PRO A 210 18.09 -0.05 -10.27
C PRO A 210 18.24 -0.93 -11.53
N GLY A 211 18.46 -2.23 -11.36
CA GLY A 211 18.54 -3.18 -12.48
C GLY A 211 17.26 -3.29 -13.28
N VAL A 212 16.09 -3.30 -12.60
CA VAL A 212 14.77 -3.22 -13.28
C VAL A 212 14.67 -1.93 -14.09
N ARG A 213 15.07 -0.79 -13.53
CA ARG A 213 15.04 0.50 -14.23
C ARG A 213 15.93 0.52 -15.48
N GLU A 214 17.15 0.02 -15.35
CA GLU A 214 18.08 -0.08 -16.47
C GLU A 214 17.52 -0.97 -17.58
N LEU A 215 17.10 -2.17 -17.23
CA LEU A 215 16.57 -3.15 -18.17
C LEU A 215 15.32 -2.63 -18.89
N THR A 216 14.40 -1.97 -18.18
CA THR A 216 13.19 -1.40 -18.79
C THR A 216 13.51 -0.27 -19.76
N ARG A 217 14.51 0.57 -19.45
CA ARG A 217 14.99 1.61 -20.38
C ARG A 217 15.62 1.01 -21.64
N GLU A 218 16.52 0.03 -21.50
CA GLU A 218 17.16 -0.65 -22.62
C GLU A 218 16.16 -1.26 -23.61
N ARG A 219 15.06 -1.79 -23.08
CA ARG A 219 14.05 -2.53 -23.84
C ARG A 219 12.85 -1.70 -24.26
N ASN A 220 12.86 -0.39 -23.98
CA ASN A 220 11.70 0.49 -24.20
C ASN A 220 10.42 -0.11 -23.59
N VAL A 221 10.47 -0.40 -22.30
CA VAL A 221 9.39 -0.97 -21.47
C VAL A 221 9.12 0.00 -20.33
N LEU A 222 7.85 0.22 -19.97
CA LEU A 222 7.48 1.08 -18.86
C LEU A 222 7.77 0.37 -17.54
N PHE A 223 8.40 1.08 -16.61
CA PHE A 223 8.50 0.65 -15.22
C PHE A 223 7.35 1.28 -14.40
N ILE A 224 6.45 0.45 -13.91
CA ILE A 224 5.32 0.84 -13.07
C ILE A 224 5.66 0.44 -11.64
N ALA A 225 5.77 1.41 -10.75
CA ALA A 225 5.99 1.19 -9.33
C ALA A 225 4.66 1.26 -8.57
N ASP A 226 4.24 0.15 -8.01
CA ASP A 226 3.13 0.12 -7.06
C ASP A 226 3.65 0.54 -5.68
N GLU A 227 3.51 1.80 -5.37
CA GLU A 227 3.86 2.44 -4.11
C GLU A 227 2.65 2.68 -3.20
N ILE A 228 1.55 1.97 -3.45
CA ILE A 228 0.30 2.14 -2.69
C ILE A 228 0.52 1.88 -1.19
N GLN A 229 1.31 0.85 -0.84
CA GLN A 229 1.61 0.51 0.56
C GLN A 229 2.98 1.00 1.01
N SER A 230 3.97 0.99 0.14
CA SER A 230 5.36 1.33 0.45
C SER A 230 5.67 2.82 0.42
N GLY A 231 4.86 3.61 -0.29
CA GLY A 231 5.08 5.03 -0.48
C GLY A 231 4.61 5.92 0.66
N LEU A 232 4.69 7.20 0.42
CA LEU A 232 4.14 8.29 1.23
C LEU A 232 4.65 8.29 2.69
N GLY A 233 5.95 8.02 2.85
CA GLY A 233 6.66 8.16 4.12
C GLY A 233 6.89 6.86 4.88
N ARG A 234 6.20 5.77 4.56
CA ARG A 234 6.25 4.50 5.31
C ARG A 234 7.65 3.97 5.56
N THR A 235 8.53 4.06 4.57
CA THR A 235 9.89 3.48 4.64
C THR A 235 10.97 4.46 5.10
N GLY A 236 10.62 5.69 5.47
CA GLY A 236 11.58 6.73 5.85
C GLY A 236 12.00 7.65 4.69
N LYS A 237 11.47 7.43 3.51
CA LYS A 237 11.56 8.29 2.32
C LYS A 237 10.16 8.56 1.79
N THR A 238 9.99 9.52 0.90
CA THR A 238 8.68 9.78 0.27
C THR A 238 8.19 8.55 -0.48
N PHE A 239 9.07 7.95 -1.27
CA PHE A 239 8.82 6.68 -1.97
C PHE A 239 9.88 5.63 -1.60
N ALA A 240 9.52 4.35 -1.61
CA ALA A 240 10.48 3.29 -1.35
C ALA A 240 11.59 3.24 -2.40
N LEU A 241 11.28 3.57 -3.66
CA LEU A 241 12.28 3.70 -4.74
C LEU A 241 13.35 4.74 -4.46
N ASP A 242 13.07 5.77 -3.65
CA ASP A 242 14.02 6.84 -3.33
C ASP A 242 15.26 6.31 -2.57
N HIS A 243 15.15 5.17 -1.90
CA HIS A 243 16.29 4.55 -1.20
C HIS A 243 17.41 4.13 -2.14
N GLU A 244 17.09 3.82 -3.40
CA GLU A 244 18.07 3.41 -4.42
C GLU A 244 18.15 4.42 -5.57
N GLY A 245 17.56 5.61 -5.42
CA GLY A 245 17.61 6.69 -6.43
C GLY A 245 16.90 6.33 -7.73
N VAL A 246 15.90 5.46 -7.68
CA VAL A 246 15.16 4.98 -8.86
C VAL A 246 13.92 5.83 -9.09
N VAL A 247 13.69 6.25 -10.32
CA VAL A 247 12.47 6.92 -10.76
C VAL A 247 11.78 6.03 -11.80
N PRO A 248 10.55 5.59 -11.55
CA PRO A 248 9.78 4.77 -12.50
C PRO A 248 9.21 5.64 -13.62
N ASP A 249 8.56 5.01 -14.60
CA ASP A 249 7.74 5.72 -15.58
C ASP A 249 6.36 6.07 -15.04
N MET A 250 5.80 5.22 -14.17
CA MET A 250 4.53 5.48 -13.49
C MET A 250 4.63 5.15 -12.00
N TYR A 251 4.15 6.06 -11.15
CA TYR A 251 3.77 5.76 -9.77
C TYR A 251 2.30 5.39 -9.69
N VAL A 252 2.00 4.32 -8.95
CA VAL A 252 0.64 3.99 -8.54
C VAL A 252 0.53 4.25 -7.04
N LEU A 253 -0.36 5.15 -6.65
CA LEU A 253 -0.52 5.64 -5.27
C LEU A 253 -1.94 5.40 -4.77
N GLY A 254 -2.07 5.25 -3.45
CA GLY A 254 -3.35 5.03 -2.77
C GLY A 254 -3.17 5.08 -1.25
N LYS A 255 -3.99 4.36 -0.53
CA LYS A 255 -3.91 4.22 0.94
C LYS A 255 -3.64 5.55 1.66
N ALA A 256 -2.40 5.80 2.09
CA ALA A 256 -2.02 7.01 2.82
C ALA A 256 -2.32 8.32 2.06
N LEU A 257 -2.50 8.28 0.74
CA LEU A 257 -2.89 9.47 -0.03
C LEU A 257 -4.24 10.05 0.44
N GLY A 258 -5.13 9.20 0.95
CA GLY A 258 -6.39 9.60 1.57
C GLY A 258 -6.31 9.85 3.08
N GLY A 259 -5.13 9.72 3.67
CA GLY A 259 -4.87 10.02 5.09
C GLY A 259 -5.69 9.18 6.08
N GLY A 260 -6.29 8.06 5.63
CA GLY A 260 -7.23 7.27 6.44
C GLY A 260 -8.61 7.92 6.61
N VAL A 261 -8.89 9.01 5.89
CA VAL A 261 -10.15 9.77 5.98
C VAL A 261 -11.06 9.44 4.81
N VAL A 262 -10.54 9.41 3.60
CA VAL A 262 -11.29 9.11 2.36
C VAL A 262 -10.47 8.20 1.45
N PRO A 263 -11.14 7.36 0.64
CA PRO A 263 -10.43 6.63 -0.41
C PRO A 263 -10.03 7.60 -1.53
N VAL A 264 -8.74 7.63 -1.87
CA VAL A 264 -8.20 8.31 -3.05
C VAL A 264 -6.95 7.58 -3.52
N SER A 265 -6.82 7.46 -4.82
CA SER A 265 -5.68 6.86 -5.49
C SER A 265 -5.35 7.64 -6.76
N ALA A 266 -4.19 7.38 -7.33
CA ALA A 266 -3.79 8.01 -8.57
C ALA A 266 -2.73 7.19 -9.30
N VAL A 267 -2.69 7.36 -10.62
CA VAL A 267 -1.53 7.08 -11.46
C VAL A 267 -0.87 8.42 -11.79
N VAL A 268 0.45 8.50 -11.57
CA VAL A 268 1.24 9.71 -11.82
C VAL A 268 2.36 9.36 -12.79
N SER A 269 2.50 10.11 -13.87
CA SER A 269 3.45 9.81 -14.94
C SER A 269 3.81 11.05 -15.76
N SER A 270 4.62 10.85 -16.81
CA SER A 270 4.87 11.89 -17.80
C SER A 270 3.66 12.17 -18.67
N ALA A 271 3.64 13.33 -19.31
CA ALA A 271 2.62 13.70 -20.29
C ALA A 271 2.58 12.73 -21.50
N ASP A 272 3.75 12.22 -21.92
CA ASP A 272 3.84 11.29 -23.05
C ASP A 272 3.20 9.93 -22.71
N VAL A 273 3.26 9.47 -21.49
CA VAL A 273 2.69 8.19 -21.06
C VAL A 273 1.19 8.30 -20.81
N LEU A 274 0.75 9.23 -19.95
CA LEU A 274 -0.69 9.40 -19.65
C LEU A 274 -1.45 10.12 -20.76
N GLY A 275 -0.77 10.87 -21.63
CA GLY A 275 -1.35 11.53 -22.79
C GLY A 275 -1.89 10.58 -23.88
N VAL A 276 -1.73 9.28 -23.73
CA VAL A 276 -2.35 8.29 -24.64
C VAL A 276 -3.87 8.23 -24.52
N PHE A 277 -4.43 8.67 -23.39
CA PHE A 277 -5.88 8.71 -23.21
C PHE A 277 -6.53 9.89 -23.95
N ARG A 278 -7.66 9.61 -24.56
CA ARG A 278 -8.56 10.61 -25.15
C ARG A 278 -9.85 10.71 -24.33
N PRO A 279 -10.59 11.81 -24.43
CA PRO A 279 -11.88 11.95 -23.76
C PRO A 279 -12.81 10.76 -24.04
N GLY A 280 -13.42 10.22 -22.98
CA GLY A 280 -14.36 9.10 -23.04
C GLY A 280 -13.74 7.70 -22.95
N GLU A 281 -12.42 7.55 -22.97
CA GLU A 281 -11.77 6.22 -22.99
C GLU A 281 -11.53 5.62 -21.60
N HIS A 282 -11.49 6.43 -20.57
CA HIS A 282 -11.30 5.98 -19.19
C HIS A 282 -11.82 7.03 -18.21
N GLY A 283 -12.29 6.60 -17.04
CA GLY A 283 -12.78 7.52 -16.03
C GLY A 283 -13.40 6.84 -14.82
N SER A 284 -13.89 7.68 -13.92
CA SER A 284 -14.59 7.30 -12.69
C SER A 284 -15.51 8.45 -12.28
N THR A 285 -16.70 8.13 -11.76
CA THR A 285 -17.62 9.15 -11.24
C THR A 285 -17.01 9.91 -10.07
N PHE A 286 -16.33 9.22 -9.15
CA PHE A 286 -15.75 9.81 -7.93
C PHE A 286 -14.25 10.11 -8.04
N GLY A 287 -13.53 9.59 -9.03
CA GLY A 287 -12.10 9.82 -9.17
C GLY A 287 -11.76 11.30 -9.30
N GLY A 288 -10.95 11.85 -8.38
CA GLY A 288 -10.60 13.26 -8.33
C GLY A 288 -11.71 14.17 -7.80
N ASN A 289 -12.63 13.65 -6.98
CA ASN A 289 -13.70 14.47 -6.39
C ASN A 289 -13.13 15.53 -5.43
N PRO A 290 -13.86 16.64 -5.21
CA PRO A 290 -13.39 17.76 -4.38
C PRO A 290 -12.99 17.37 -2.95
N LEU A 291 -13.73 16.46 -2.32
CA LEU A 291 -13.45 16.03 -0.96
C LEU A 291 -12.11 15.25 -0.89
N ALA A 292 -11.92 14.29 -1.79
CA ALA A 292 -10.68 13.53 -1.86
C ALA A 292 -9.49 14.42 -2.21
N CYS A 293 -9.64 15.36 -3.15
CA CYS A 293 -8.58 16.31 -3.50
C CYS A 293 -8.21 17.21 -2.31
N ALA A 294 -9.18 17.72 -1.56
CA ALA A 294 -8.91 18.56 -0.39
C ALA A 294 -8.12 17.82 0.70
N VAL A 295 -8.48 16.59 1.00
CA VAL A 295 -7.76 15.77 1.98
C VAL A 295 -6.36 15.40 1.47
N ALA A 296 -6.24 14.96 0.22
CA ALA A 296 -4.96 14.59 -0.38
C ALA A 296 -3.98 15.77 -0.47
N LEU A 297 -4.45 16.98 -0.70
CA LEU A 297 -3.63 18.20 -0.67
C LEU A 297 -2.98 18.40 0.71
N GLU A 298 -3.71 18.16 1.80
CA GLU A 298 -3.13 18.21 3.14
C GLU A 298 -2.09 17.09 3.38
N VAL A 299 -2.36 15.88 2.88
CA VAL A 299 -1.37 14.79 2.92
C VAL A 299 -0.08 15.19 2.22
N ILE A 300 -0.18 15.76 1.01
CA ILE A 300 0.98 16.23 0.25
C ILE A 300 1.72 17.33 1.00
N ALA A 301 1.01 18.30 1.57
CA ALA A 301 1.60 19.38 2.36
C ALA A 301 2.35 18.85 3.59
N MET A 302 1.79 17.86 4.28
CA MET A 302 2.42 17.21 5.42
C MET A 302 3.71 16.46 5.00
N LEU A 303 3.68 15.71 3.89
CA LEU A 303 4.86 15.01 3.37
C LEU A 303 5.98 15.97 2.93
N ARG A 304 5.65 17.14 2.41
CA ARG A 304 6.64 18.16 2.00
C ARG A 304 7.45 18.73 3.15
N THR A 305 6.99 18.62 4.38
CA THR A 305 7.79 19.02 5.56
C THR A 305 9.01 18.10 5.77
N GLY A 306 8.95 16.86 5.27
CA GLY A 306 9.97 15.84 5.52
C GLY A 306 9.91 15.25 6.93
N GLU A 307 9.08 15.77 7.82
CA GLU A 307 9.02 15.36 9.22
C GLU A 307 8.61 13.89 9.37
N TYR A 308 7.57 13.46 8.64
CA TYR A 308 7.05 12.09 8.73
C TYR A 308 8.04 11.06 8.21
N GLN A 309 8.75 11.38 7.13
CA GLN A 309 9.81 10.55 6.58
C GLN A 309 10.97 10.42 7.57
N ALA A 310 11.42 11.55 8.16
CA ALA A 310 12.49 11.55 9.15
C ALA A 310 12.12 10.72 10.40
N ARG A 311 10.89 10.87 10.92
CA ARG A 311 10.38 10.05 12.02
C ARG A 311 10.36 8.56 11.68
N ALA A 312 9.85 8.22 10.49
CA ALA A 312 9.79 6.83 10.04
C ALA A 312 11.19 6.22 9.89
N ALA A 313 12.19 6.99 9.47
CA ALA A 313 13.58 6.55 9.41
C ALA A 313 14.14 6.32 10.81
N GLU A 314 14.05 7.31 11.71
CA GLU A 314 14.60 7.24 13.07
C GLU A 314 13.96 6.12 13.91
N LEU A 315 12.62 6.12 14.00
CA LEU A 315 11.89 5.10 14.76
C LEU A 315 11.96 3.73 14.07
N GLY A 316 12.10 3.71 12.74
CA GLY A 316 12.33 2.50 11.99
C GLY A 316 13.66 1.84 12.33
N ASP A 317 14.75 2.60 12.40
CA ASP A 317 16.06 2.10 12.83
C ASP A 317 16.00 1.53 14.25
N HIS A 318 15.26 2.19 15.14
CA HIS A 318 15.01 1.70 16.49
C HIS A 318 14.21 0.40 16.46
N LEU A 319 13.09 0.36 15.73
CA LEU A 319 12.24 -0.84 15.58
C LEU A 319 13.05 -2.05 15.09
N HIS A 320 13.78 -1.89 14.00
CA HIS A 320 14.54 -2.99 13.40
C HIS A 320 15.69 -3.47 14.30
N ARG A 321 16.35 -2.57 15.01
CA ARG A 321 17.37 -2.95 16.02
C ARG A 321 16.74 -3.78 17.13
N GLU A 322 15.63 -3.34 17.72
CA GLU A 322 14.96 -4.04 18.81
C GLU A 322 14.39 -5.39 18.40
N LEU A 323 13.83 -5.49 17.19
CA LEU A 323 13.36 -6.76 16.63
C LEU A 323 14.52 -7.69 16.31
N GLY A 324 15.65 -7.17 15.81
CA GLY A 324 16.88 -7.93 15.55
C GLY A 324 17.42 -8.63 16.78
N LEU A 325 17.26 -8.05 17.98
CA LEU A 325 17.67 -8.70 19.24
C LEU A 325 16.85 -9.96 19.57
N LEU A 326 15.69 -10.15 18.95
CA LEU A 326 14.83 -11.31 19.18
C LEU A 326 15.21 -12.51 18.31
N THR A 327 16.00 -12.33 17.25
CA THR A 327 16.38 -13.41 16.32
C THR A 327 17.36 -14.41 16.94
N GLY A 328 18.13 -14.02 17.94
CA GLY A 328 19.08 -14.91 18.62
C GLY A 328 18.48 -15.86 19.66
N GLY A 329 17.21 -15.68 20.03
CA GLY A 329 16.54 -16.41 21.12
C GLY A 329 15.67 -17.60 20.67
N GLY A 330 15.62 -17.91 19.38
CA GLY A 330 14.84 -19.04 18.83
C GLY A 330 13.33 -18.76 18.71
N ALA A 331 12.85 -17.58 19.12
CA ALA A 331 11.44 -17.18 19.03
C ALA A 331 11.11 -16.49 17.69
N VAL A 332 12.08 -15.80 17.11
CA VAL A 332 11.97 -15.10 15.83
C VAL A 332 13.01 -15.65 14.87
N GLU A 333 12.55 -16.15 13.72
CA GLU A 333 13.42 -16.73 12.71
C GLU A 333 14.05 -15.67 11.82
N ALA A 334 13.26 -14.65 11.43
CA ALA A 334 13.71 -13.57 10.57
C ALA A 334 12.96 -12.28 10.84
N VAL A 335 13.66 -11.16 10.61
CA VAL A 335 13.10 -9.82 10.59
C VAL A 335 13.53 -9.14 9.30
N ARG A 336 12.61 -8.47 8.62
CA ARG A 336 12.87 -7.72 7.41
C ARG A 336 11.97 -6.49 7.31
N GLY A 337 12.34 -5.57 6.47
CA GLY A 337 11.55 -4.35 6.25
C GLY A 337 12.42 -3.12 6.14
N ARG A 338 11.78 -1.95 6.16
CA ARG A 338 12.45 -0.65 6.08
C ARG A 338 11.59 0.44 6.69
N GLY A 339 12.21 1.37 7.41
CA GLY A 339 11.50 2.41 8.13
C GLY A 339 10.55 1.82 9.18
N LEU A 340 9.40 2.42 9.40
CA LEU A 340 8.39 1.92 10.34
C LEU A 340 7.53 0.80 9.73
N TRP A 341 8.19 -0.19 9.14
CA TRP A 341 7.53 -1.33 8.51
C TRP A 341 8.39 -2.58 8.62
N ALA A 342 7.91 -3.57 9.35
CA ALA A 342 8.63 -4.81 9.58
C ALA A 342 7.73 -6.04 9.37
N GLY A 343 8.29 -7.05 8.71
CA GLY A 343 7.80 -8.43 8.74
C GLY A 343 8.64 -9.23 9.73
N VAL A 344 7.97 -9.98 10.59
CA VAL A 344 8.59 -10.79 11.65
C VAL A 344 8.12 -12.23 11.51
N ASP A 345 9.01 -13.11 11.16
CA ASP A 345 8.73 -14.54 11.09
C ASP A 345 8.89 -15.17 12.47
N ILE A 346 7.80 -15.66 13.00
CA ILE A 346 7.74 -16.30 14.31
C ILE A 346 8.09 -17.77 14.14
N ALA A 347 8.90 -18.31 15.05
CA ALA A 347 9.22 -19.73 15.06
C ALA A 347 7.95 -20.60 15.13
N PRO A 348 7.74 -21.58 14.24
CA PRO A 348 6.51 -22.37 14.17
C PRO A 348 6.13 -23.06 15.48
N ALA A 349 7.11 -23.35 16.35
CA ALA A 349 6.90 -23.92 17.66
C ALA A 349 6.11 -23.02 18.63
N LEU A 350 6.05 -21.71 18.37
CA LEU A 350 5.31 -20.73 19.17
C LEU A 350 3.87 -20.51 18.67
N GLY A 351 3.55 -21.01 17.48
CA GLY A 351 2.24 -20.89 16.87
C GLY A 351 2.28 -20.18 15.51
N THR A 352 1.09 -20.02 14.94
CA THR A 352 0.89 -19.29 13.69
C THR A 352 0.92 -17.78 13.92
N GLY A 353 1.09 -17.00 12.85
CA GLY A 353 0.98 -15.53 12.91
C GLY A 353 -0.37 -15.08 13.46
N ARG A 354 -1.44 -15.81 13.15
CA ARG A 354 -2.79 -15.55 13.71
C ARG A 354 -2.83 -15.73 15.21
N GLU A 355 -2.33 -16.82 15.75
CA GLU A 355 -2.31 -17.08 17.20
C GLU A 355 -1.46 -16.04 17.95
N ILE A 356 -0.32 -15.63 17.37
CA ILE A 356 0.49 -14.55 17.93
C ILE A 356 -0.27 -13.22 17.92
N SER A 357 -0.99 -12.92 16.84
CA SER A 357 -1.81 -11.68 16.74
C SER A 357 -2.92 -11.68 17.79
N GLU A 358 -3.56 -12.82 18.06
CA GLU A 358 -4.58 -12.97 19.09
C GLU A 358 -4.00 -12.78 20.50
N ARG A 359 -2.85 -13.40 20.80
CA ARG A 359 -2.16 -13.18 22.09
C ARG A 359 -1.71 -11.73 22.29
N LEU A 360 -1.25 -11.05 21.23
CA LEU A 360 -0.93 -9.62 21.29
C LEU A 360 -2.16 -8.77 21.51
N MET A 361 -3.27 -9.08 20.87
CA MET A 361 -4.56 -8.41 21.10
C MET A 361 -4.98 -8.50 22.58
N GLU A 362 -4.81 -9.66 23.21
CA GLU A 362 -5.05 -9.81 24.65
C GLU A 362 -4.15 -8.92 25.51
N GLN A 363 -2.97 -8.57 25.01
CA GLN A 363 -2.04 -7.63 25.65
C GLN A 363 -2.27 -6.16 25.24
N GLY A 364 -3.32 -5.89 24.46
CA GLY A 364 -3.67 -4.53 24.02
C GLY A 364 -2.87 -4.04 22.82
N VAL A 365 -2.34 -4.93 21.97
CA VAL A 365 -1.59 -4.59 20.77
C VAL A 365 -2.25 -5.24 19.55
N LEU A 366 -2.53 -4.46 18.52
CA LEU A 366 -3.13 -4.94 17.27
C LEU A 366 -2.07 -5.01 16.18
N VAL A 367 -1.79 -6.21 15.73
CA VAL A 367 -0.97 -6.53 14.55
C VAL A 367 -1.81 -7.39 13.59
N LYS A 368 -1.27 -7.63 12.40
CA LYS A 368 -1.92 -8.54 11.44
C LYS A 368 -0.91 -9.55 10.91
N ASP A 369 -1.35 -10.79 10.93
CA ASP A 369 -0.66 -11.91 10.30
C ASP A 369 -0.71 -11.81 8.77
N THR A 370 0.25 -12.46 8.14
CA THR A 370 0.26 -12.78 6.71
C THR A 370 1.02 -14.08 6.52
N HIS A 371 0.56 -14.94 5.63
CA HIS A 371 1.20 -16.21 5.24
C HIS A 371 1.94 -16.97 6.35
N GLY A 372 1.27 -17.95 6.95
CA GLY A 372 1.89 -18.86 7.93
C GLY A 372 2.20 -18.19 9.28
N SER A 373 3.48 -18.04 9.61
CA SER A 373 3.94 -17.54 10.91
C SER A 373 4.39 -16.08 10.92
N THR A 374 4.21 -15.35 9.83
CA THR A 374 4.63 -13.94 9.73
C THR A 374 3.61 -13.01 10.34
N ILE A 375 4.06 -12.07 11.18
CA ILE A 375 3.29 -10.89 11.60
C ILE A 375 3.91 -9.63 10.99
N ARG A 376 3.07 -8.62 10.74
CA ARG A 376 3.50 -7.32 10.23
C ARG A 376 3.34 -6.25 11.27
N ILE A 377 4.37 -5.40 11.40
CA ILE A 377 4.40 -4.25 12.30
C ILE A 377 4.53 -2.99 11.45
N ALA A 378 3.49 -2.17 11.46
CA ALA A 378 3.38 -0.95 10.65
C ALA A 378 2.57 0.11 11.41
N PRO A 379 3.10 0.69 12.49
CA PRO A 379 2.38 1.71 13.25
C PRO A 379 2.14 2.96 12.43
N PRO A 380 1.18 3.83 12.80
CA PRO A 380 1.15 5.21 12.30
C PRO A 380 2.51 5.89 12.48
N LEU A 381 2.93 6.73 11.52
CA LEU A 381 4.24 7.41 11.57
C LEU A 381 4.32 8.43 12.72
N VAL A 382 3.18 8.77 13.29
CA VAL A 382 3.07 9.68 14.45
C VAL A 382 3.25 8.99 15.80
N ILE A 383 3.47 7.67 15.83
CA ILE A 383 3.69 6.92 17.05
C ILE A 383 4.84 7.54 17.86
N SER A 384 4.69 7.61 19.18
CA SER A 384 5.80 7.98 20.05
C SER A 384 6.79 6.82 20.22
N LYS A 385 8.04 7.14 20.58
CA LYS A 385 9.02 6.10 20.88
C LYS A 385 8.58 5.27 22.09
N GLU A 386 7.99 5.92 23.08
CA GLU A 386 7.46 5.30 24.31
C GLU A 386 6.35 4.29 23.99
N ASP A 387 5.41 4.65 23.11
CA ASP A 387 4.34 3.74 22.68
C ASP A 387 4.89 2.58 21.87
N LEU A 388 5.86 2.84 20.98
CA LEU A 388 6.52 1.78 20.22
C LEU A 388 7.25 0.80 21.14
N ASP A 389 8.02 1.29 22.10
CA ASP A 389 8.71 0.48 23.10
C ASP A 389 7.72 -0.33 23.94
N TRP A 390 6.62 0.29 24.34
CA TRP A 390 5.54 -0.39 25.07
C TRP A 390 4.97 -1.57 24.26
N GLY A 391 4.72 -1.37 22.97
CA GLY A 391 4.25 -2.44 22.07
C GLY A 391 5.27 -3.56 21.89
N LEU A 392 6.56 -3.21 21.75
CA LEU A 392 7.66 -4.19 21.63
C LEU A 392 7.84 -5.01 22.92
N ASP A 393 7.62 -4.42 24.10
CA ASP A 393 7.66 -5.15 25.38
C ASP A 393 6.54 -6.20 25.45
N ARG A 394 5.33 -5.90 24.92
CA ARG A 394 4.24 -6.89 24.82
C ARG A 394 4.58 -8.01 23.84
N LEU A 395 5.18 -7.67 22.72
CA LEU A 395 5.68 -8.68 21.78
C LEU A 395 6.69 -9.62 22.46
N ARG A 396 7.68 -9.06 23.16
CA ARG A 396 8.66 -9.86 23.92
C ARG A 396 7.99 -10.77 24.95
N ALA A 397 6.99 -10.26 25.66
CA ALA A 397 6.26 -11.05 26.67
C ALA A 397 5.51 -12.22 26.01
N VAL A 398 4.81 -11.97 24.91
CA VAL A 398 4.06 -13.00 24.16
C VAL A 398 4.99 -14.08 23.58
N LEU A 399 6.20 -13.71 23.16
CA LEU A 399 7.17 -14.64 22.58
C LEU A 399 7.96 -15.47 23.63
N LYS A 400 7.92 -15.07 24.89
CA LYS A 400 8.56 -15.83 25.99
C LYS A 400 7.67 -16.93 26.56
N GLY A 401 6.39 -16.97 26.21
CA GLY A 401 5.37 -17.89 26.73
C GLY A 401 4.73 -17.35 27.97
#